data_fa1a91139d630a6150f4c44002c98172
#
_entry.id   fa1a91139d630a6150f4c44002c98172
#
_cell.length_a   1.000
_cell.length_b   1.000
_cell.length_c   1.000
_cell.angle_alpha   90.00
_cell.angle_beta   90.00
_cell.angle_gamma   90.00
#
_symmetry.space_group_name_H-M   'P 1'
#
loop_
_entity.id
_entity.type
_entity.pdbx_description
1 polymer ?
#
loop_
_entity_poly.entity_id
_entity_poly.type
_entity_poly.pdbx_seq_one_letter_code
_entity_poly.pdbx_strand_id
1 'polypeptide(L)'
;QVCTDFTLDSAKKMAARTAIGVTNDGSLILYTCDEAGNSDGLTLAQLAERMLALGCRTALNLDGGGSTAAGVTYPGYASGATANVPSDGKLRECANFIFLVRQMQDAGTASKLYLYPFGGYALPGAKIGLTVKAADSSYMAAAVPTNVTFGGTNVTQTSGSTVTVEPSARGAATVTATAGSLRANATFTIPTAPTSITIKHEGKNPPLTALHIAGGSKTDLTATAWYYGNQVYSADESFSWAVTGGIGEIDESGVFAAAKTGSDLNGTITVSYGETSFALKVTVGSSQPFADTKGHWAESYITDLYYAGTLQGSTKDGKLYYRPDASMTRQEFIVAMMRYLGTDLSAYQTVSLPFSDSSSIADWAKSAMQAAYSLGYLTGSKTNGQLLAKPGATISRQEAMTILSRTKDFPEADLNTLSAFSDSGKIADWAKTALAQMAQQKIISGSKGKLNPTGKVTRAEVAKMLYMLSEL
;
A
#
# COMPACT_ATOMS: atom_id res chain seq x y z
N GLN A 1 -16.16 29.14 24.07
CA GLN A 1 -16.03 30.12 22.99
C GLN A 1 -15.04 29.53 21.97
N VAL A 2 -15.48 29.30 20.76
CA VAL A 2 -14.61 28.81 19.65
C VAL A 2 -13.87 30.03 19.09
N CYS A 3 -12.54 29.93 18.94
CA CYS A 3 -11.80 30.94 18.22
C CYS A 3 -12.21 30.89 16.74
N THR A 4 -12.75 32.00 16.22
CA THR A 4 -13.23 32.09 14.84
C THR A 4 -12.36 33.00 13.97
N ASP A 5 -11.34 33.62 14.56
CA ASP A 5 -10.45 34.51 13.84
C ASP A 5 -9.20 33.78 13.32
N PHE A 6 -9.33 33.16 12.17
CA PHE A 6 -8.26 32.47 11.48
C PHE A 6 -7.76 33.33 10.31
N THR A 7 -6.81 34.20 10.57
CA THR A 7 -6.27 35.15 9.58
C THR A 7 -5.22 34.53 8.67
N LEU A 8 -4.53 33.47 9.12
CA LEU A 8 -3.48 32.79 8.35
C LEU A 8 -4.05 31.86 7.28
N ASP A 9 -3.48 31.86 6.08
CA ASP A 9 -3.88 30.96 5.00
C ASP A 9 -3.74 29.48 5.36
N SER A 10 -2.72 29.13 6.18
CA SER A 10 -2.53 27.79 6.70
C SER A 10 -3.69 27.30 7.59
N ALA A 11 -4.42 28.22 8.23
CA ALA A 11 -5.58 27.89 9.06
C ALA A 11 -6.79 27.48 8.20
N LYS A 12 -6.90 28.01 6.99
CA LYS A 12 -7.99 27.74 6.04
C LYS A 12 -7.73 26.51 5.16
N LYS A 13 -6.47 26.06 5.10
CA LYS A 13 -6.09 24.89 4.29
C LYS A 13 -6.49 23.61 5.00
N MET A 14 -7.04 22.65 4.25
CA MET A 14 -7.17 21.26 4.68
C MET A 14 -5.76 20.69 4.90
N ALA A 15 -5.53 20.05 6.03
CA ALA A 15 -4.25 19.45 6.37
C ALA A 15 -4.42 18.41 7.47
N ALA A 16 -3.44 17.53 7.63
CA ALA A 16 -3.35 16.69 8.81
C ALA A 16 -3.22 17.55 10.08
N ARG A 17 -3.94 17.21 11.13
CA ARG A 17 -4.03 18.00 12.36
C ARG A 17 -3.80 17.16 13.59
N THR A 18 -3.15 17.78 14.59
CA THR A 18 -2.98 17.23 15.93
C THR A 18 -3.56 18.20 16.93
N ALA A 19 -4.37 17.72 17.87
CA ALA A 19 -4.90 18.54 18.95
C ALA A 19 -4.92 17.81 20.29
N ILE A 20 -4.86 18.59 21.37
CA ILE A 20 -5.06 18.14 22.74
C ILE A 20 -6.21 18.96 23.34
N GLY A 21 -7.12 18.29 24.03
CA GLY A 21 -8.26 18.98 24.67
C GLY A 21 -8.62 18.38 26.02
N VAL A 22 -9.34 19.16 26.82
CA VAL A 22 -9.84 18.75 28.13
C VAL A 22 -11.36 18.94 28.14
N THR A 23 -12.10 17.93 28.51
CA THR A 23 -13.57 17.93 28.65
C THR A 23 -13.99 18.55 29.97
N ASN A 24 -15.30 18.73 30.18
CA ASN A 24 -15.84 19.30 31.41
C ASN A 24 -15.63 18.39 32.63
N ASP A 25 -15.61 17.09 32.45
CA ASP A 25 -15.34 16.08 33.49
C ASP A 25 -13.85 15.89 33.79
N GLY A 26 -12.96 16.62 33.08
CA GLY A 26 -11.53 16.56 33.26
C GLY A 26 -10.84 15.49 32.41
N SER A 27 -11.58 14.77 31.55
CA SER A 27 -10.98 13.81 30.63
C SER A 27 -10.08 14.49 29.59
N LEU A 28 -8.94 13.86 29.27
CA LEU A 28 -8.01 14.35 28.26
C LEU A 28 -8.33 13.72 26.92
N ILE A 29 -8.48 14.53 25.89
CA ILE A 29 -8.65 14.10 24.50
C ILE A 29 -7.36 14.38 23.74
N LEU A 30 -6.76 13.34 23.17
CA LEU A 30 -5.72 13.43 22.16
C LEU A 30 -6.37 13.15 20.81
N TYR A 31 -6.22 14.05 19.86
CA TYR A 31 -6.89 13.97 18.57
C TYR A 31 -5.90 14.10 17.44
N THR A 32 -5.97 13.21 16.47
CA THR A 32 -5.27 13.33 15.19
C THR A 32 -6.26 13.18 14.05
N CYS A 33 -6.05 13.93 12.98
CA CYS A 33 -6.73 13.78 11.71
C CYS A 33 -5.67 13.68 10.61
N ASP A 34 -5.72 12.64 9.82
CA ASP A 34 -4.77 12.41 8.74
C ASP A 34 -5.11 13.23 7.49
N GLU A 35 -4.10 13.47 6.65
CA GLU A 35 -4.21 13.96 5.27
C GLU A 35 -3.60 12.88 4.37
N ALA A 36 -4.10 11.64 4.50
CA ALA A 36 -3.61 10.48 3.77
C ALA A 36 -4.68 9.39 3.70
N GLY A 37 -4.57 8.51 2.75
CA GLY A 37 -5.57 7.46 2.54
C GLY A 37 -6.91 8.06 2.10
N ASN A 38 -7.95 7.90 2.93
CA ASN A 38 -9.31 8.41 2.67
C ASN A 38 -9.63 9.70 3.44
N SER A 39 -8.62 10.41 3.91
CA SER A 39 -8.79 11.66 4.67
C SER A 39 -8.12 12.82 3.96
N ASP A 40 -8.88 13.89 3.74
CA ASP A 40 -8.39 15.16 3.16
C ASP A 40 -7.83 16.11 4.23
N GLY A 41 -7.80 15.68 5.49
CA GLY A 41 -7.44 16.54 6.62
C GLY A 41 -8.61 17.41 7.11
N LEU A 42 -8.27 18.44 7.89
CA LEU A 42 -9.23 19.43 8.43
C LEU A 42 -8.65 20.83 8.31
N THR A 43 -9.53 21.84 8.13
CA THR A 43 -9.20 23.23 8.45
C THR A 43 -9.15 23.42 9.97
N LEU A 44 -8.56 24.51 10.48
CA LEU A 44 -8.56 24.78 11.93
C LEU A 44 -9.98 25.03 12.47
N ALA A 45 -10.87 25.61 11.66
CA ALA A 45 -12.27 25.79 12.04
C ALA A 45 -12.99 24.45 12.25
N GLN A 46 -12.83 23.52 11.30
CA GLN A 46 -13.38 22.17 11.41
C GLN A 46 -12.77 21.39 12.58
N LEU A 47 -11.46 21.56 12.84
CA LEU A 47 -10.82 20.97 14.01
C LEU A 47 -11.45 21.50 15.31
N ALA A 48 -11.67 22.81 15.42
CA ALA A 48 -12.29 23.42 16.59
C ALA A 48 -13.73 22.89 16.81
N GLU A 49 -14.54 22.80 15.75
CA GLU A 49 -15.87 22.19 15.79
C GLU A 49 -15.82 20.73 16.24
N ARG A 50 -14.84 19.98 15.74
CA ARG A 50 -14.66 18.57 16.10
C ARG A 50 -14.29 18.40 17.58
N MET A 51 -13.36 19.22 18.11
CA MET A 51 -12.99 19.18 19.51
C MET A 51 -14.17 19.58 20.43
N LEU A 52 -14.97 20.56 20.01
CA LEU A 52 -16.20 20.92 20.70
C LEU A 52 -17.21 19.77 20.72
N ALA A 53 -17.43 19.12 19.58
CA ALA A 53 -18.32 17.96 19.48
C ALA A 53 -17.86 16.75 20.34
N LEU A 54 -16.55 16.64 20.60
CA LEU A 54 -15.98 15.67 21.53
C LEU A 54 -16.12 16.07 23.01
N GLY A 55 -16.79 17.19 23.31
CA GLY A 55 -17.06 17.68 24.67
C GLY A 55 -15.91 18.47 25.30
N CYS A 56 -14.90 18.86 24.52
CA CYS A 56 -13.81 19.66 25.05
C CYS A 56 -14.28 21.06 25.42
N ARG A 57 -13.98 21.50 26.67
CA ARG A 57 -14.16 22.90 27.13
C ARG A 57 -12.98 23.77 26.71
N THR A 58 -11.81 23.18 26.55
CA THR A 58 -10.57 23.80 26.10
C THR A 58 -9.83 22.87 25.20
N ALA A 59 -9.30 23.37 24.09
CA ALA A 59 -8.46 22.59 23.18
C ALA A 59 -7.35 23.46 22.58
N LEU A 60 -6.23 22.83 22.24
CA LEU A 60 -5.08 23.45 21.63
C LEU A 60 -4.70 22.65 20.38
N ASN A 61 -4.58 23.36 19.24
CA ASN A 61 -3.96 22.78 18.06
C ASN A 61 -2.43 22.73 18.23
N LEU A 62 -1.85 21.59 17.94
CA LEU A 62 -0.41 21.35 17.94
C LEU A 62 0.11 21.40 16.49
N ASP A 63 1.38 21.06 16.29
CA ASP A 63 1.97 20.92 14.96
C ASP A 63 1.21 19.86 14.14
N GLY A 64 1.09 20.08 12.84
CA GLY A 64 0.26 19.32 11.92
C GLY A 64 1.03 18.88 10.67
N GLY A 65 0.29 18.56 9.60
CA GLY A 65 0.87 18.06 8.36
C GLY A 65 1.67 16.79 8.60
N GLY A 66 2.87 16.67 8.01
CA GLY A 66 3.74 15.52 8.17
C GLY A 66 4.23 15.23 9.59
N SER A 67 4.07 16.19 10.53
CA SER A 67 4.37 16.00 11.96
C SER A 67 3.22 15.35 12.73
N THR A 68 2.03 15.20 12.13
CA THR A 68 0.90 14.53 12.77
C THR A 68 1.20 13.04 12.92
N ALA A 69 1.46 12.65 14.16
CA ALA A 69 1.74 11.25 14.51
C ALA A 69 1.15 10.93 15.89
N ALA A 70 0.49 9.80 16.01
CA ALA A 70 -0.01 9.24 17.26
C ALA A 70 0.49 7.82 17.44
N GLY A 71 1.14 7.55 18.56
CA GLY A 71 1.53 6.21 18.98
C GLY A 71 0.66 5.77 20.15
N VAL A 72 0.24 4.53 20.16
CA VAL A 72 -0.56 3.95 21.25
C VAL A 72 -0.11 2.53 21.55
N THR A 73 -0.01 2.20 22.82
CA THR A 73 0.08 0.80 23.24
C THR A 73 -1.35 0.35 23.58
N TYR A 74 -1.92 -0.45 22.68
CA TYR A 74 -3.25 -1.00 22.88
C TYR A 74 -3.26 -1.99 24.05
N PRO A 75 -4.37 -2.08 24.81
CA PRO A 75 -4.46 -3.03 25.92
C PRO A 75 -4.12 -4.46 25.50
N GLY A 76 -3.23 -5.11 26.29
CA GLY A 76 -2.79 -6.46 26.00
C GLY A 76 -1.67 -6.59 24.95
N TYR A 77 -1.18 -5.48 24.40
CA TYR A 77 0.05 -5.43 23.60
C TYR A 77 1.24 -5.01 24.46
N ALA A 78 2.41 -5.64 24.20
CA ALA A 78 3.66 -5.32 24.91
C ALA A 78 4.37 -4.08 24.32
N SER A 79 4.08 -3.72 23.08
CA SER A 79 4.68 -2.60 22.37
C SER A 79 3.63 -1.69 21.76
N GLY A 80 3.96 -0.42 21.61
CA GLY A 80 3.12 0.55 20.91
C GLY A 80 3.12 0.36 19.40
N ALA A 81 2.11 0.91 18.76
CA ALA A 81 1.97 0.99 17.32
C ALA A 81 1.59 2.42 16.92
N THR A 82 1.88 2.80 15.69
CA THR A 82 1.35 4.04 15.11
C THR A 82 -0.16 3.87 14.92
N ALA A 83 -0.94 4.80 15.46
CA ALA A 83 -2.41 4.76 15.44
C ALA A 83 -3.03 5.53 14.28
N ASN A 84 -2.23 6.32 13.55
CA ASN A 84 -2.67 7.12 12.40
C ASN A 84 -1.81 6.83 11.16
N VAL A 85 -2.20 7.39 10.01
CA VAL A 85 -1.45 7.30 8.75
C VAL A 85 -0.72 8.62 8.52
N PRO A 86 0.62 8.68 8.71
CA PRO A 86 1.37 9.90 8.49
C PRO A 86 1.26 10.40 7.04
N SER A 87 1.01 11.69 6.83
CA SER A 87 0.86 12.26 5.47
C SER A 87 2.15 12.18 4.63
N ASP A 88 3.31 12.08 5.27
CA ASP A 88 4.60 11.85 4.59
C ASP A 88 4.86 10.37 4.23
N GLY A 89 3.89 9.47 4.49
CA GLY A 89 4.03 8.02 4.29
C GLY A 89 4.96 7.33 5.30
N LYS A 90 5.60 8.07 6.19
CA LYS A 90 6.46 7.61 7.28
C LYS A 90 6.42 8.58 8.45
N LEU A 91 6.81 8.12 9.62
CA LEU A 91 6.99 9.00 10.78
C LEU A 91 8.11 10.02 10.52
N ARG A 92 7.83 11.29 10.78
CA ARG A 92 8.81 12.36 10.70
C ARG A 92 9.64 12.39 12.00
N GLU A 93 10.93 12.68 11.88
CA GLU A 93 11.74 13.03 13.05
C GLU A 93 11.27 14.37 13.61
N CYS A 94 10.79 14.37 14.85
CA CYS A 94 10.29 15.55 15.56
C CYS A 94 11.12 15.78 16.81
N ALA A 95 11.37 17.06 17.14
CA ALA A 95 12.14 17.43 18.32
C ALA A 95 11.37 17.26 19.64
N ASN A 96 10.03 17.27 19.58
CA ASN A 96 9.15 17.25 20.76
C ASN A 96 8.05 16.21 20.60
N PHE A 97 7.74 15.51 21.71
CA PHE A 97 6.65 14.55 21.80
C PHE A 97 5.91 14.74 23.12
N ILE A 98 4.62 14.43 23.11
CA ILE A 98 3.82 14.34 24.34
C ILE A 98 3.65 12.85 24.64
N PHE A 99 4.14 12.40 25.78
CA PHE A 99 3.97 11.03 26.24
C PHE A 99 3.02 10.98 27.43
N LEU A 100 2.02 10.11 27.34
CA LEU A 100 1.24 9.67 28.47
C LEU A 100 1.79 8.33 28.91
N VAL A 101 2.54 8.34 30.01
CA VAL A 101 3.19 7.14 30.54
C VAL A 101 2.44 6.65 31.77
N ARG A 102 2.09 5.38 31.74
CA ARG A 102 1.51 4.72 32.92
C ARG A 102 2.62 4.03 33.70
N GLN A 103 2.78 4.42 34.95
CA GLN A 103 3.69 3.74 35.89
C GLN A 103 2.87 2.71 36.71
N MET A 104 2.88 1.46 36.29
CA MET A 104 2.21 0.36 36.98
C MET A 104 3.08 -0.91 36.93
N GLN A 105 3.02 -1.69 38.00
CA GLN A 105 3.71 -2.97 38.08
C GLN A 105 2.90 -4.06 37.36
N ASP A 106 3.62 -4.95 36.68
CA ASP A 106 3.06 -6.13 36.04
C ASP A 106 2.59 -7.12 37.12
N ALA A 107 1.29 -7.47 37.10
CA ALA A 107 0.69 -8.48 37.99
C ALA A 107 0.77 -9.90 37.39
N GLY A 108 1.22 -10.03 36.12
CA GLY A 108 1.54 -11.29 35.43
C GLY A 108 0.35 -12.19 35.09
N THR A 109 -0.83 -11.98 35.67
CA THR A 109 -2.00 -12.85 35.50
C THR A 109 -3.09 -12.11 34.72
N ALA A 110 -3.61 -12.74 33.66
CA ALA A 110 -4.72 -12.18 32.89
C ALA A 110 -5.98 -11.96 33.76
N SER A 111 -6.45 -10.72 33.81
CA SER A 111 -7.69 -10.29 34.46
C SER A 111 -8.69 -9.67 33.48
N LYS A 112 -8.28 -9.36 32.28
CA LYS A 112 -9.08 -8.74 31.19
C LYS A 112 -8.74 -9.37 29.86
N LEU A 113 -9.75 -9.54 29.00
CA LEU A 113 -9.58 -9.88 27.59
C LEU A 113 -9.92 -8.68 26.72
N TYR A 114 -9.32 -8.65 25.52
CA TYR A 114 -9.58 -7.69 24.47
C TYR A 114 -9.68 -8.40 23.13
N LEU A 115 -10.62 -7.96 22.30
CA LEU A 115 -10.77 -8.40 20.92
C LEU A 115 -10.32 -7.30 19.96
N TYR A 116 -9.56 -7.69 18.96
CA TYR A 116 -9.15 -6.80 17.88
C TYR A 116 -9.54 -7.40 16.53
N PRO A 117 -10.18 -6.63 15.63
CA PRO A 117 -10.63 -5.25 15.85
C PRO A 117 -11.72 -5.19 16.93
N PHE A 118 -11.84 -4.06 17.63
CA PHE A 118 -12.86 -3.83 18.66
C PHE A 118 -14.29 -3.79 18.10
N GLY A 119 -14.41 -3.58 16.79
CA GLY A 119 -15.65 -3.43 16.05
C GLY A 119 -15.39 -2.76 14.71
N GLY A 120 -16.44 -2.28 14.06
CA GLY A 120 -16.39 -1.65 12.76
C GLY A 120 -17.69 -1.81 11.99
N TYR A 121 -17.56 -1.94 10.66
CA TYR A 121 -18.69 -2.19 9.76
C TYR A 121 -18.47 -3.50 9.02
N ALA A 122 -19.53 -4.29 8.84
CA ALA A 122 -19.45 -5.56 8.14
C ALA A 122 -20.71 -5.80 7.30
N LEU A 123 -20.57 -6.41 6.13
CA LEU A 123 -21.68 -6.93 5.35
C LEU A 123 -22.01 -8.35 5.78
N PRO A 124 -23.25 -8.82 5.56
CA PRO A 124 -23.61 -10.22 5.70
C PRO A 124 -22.68 -11.11 4.87
N GLY A 125 -22.26 -12.25 5.44
CA GLY A 125 -21.30 -13.17 4.84
C GLY A 125 -19.82 -12.82 5.09
N ALA A 126 -19.52 -11.63 5.59
CA ALA A 126 -18.13 -11.20 5.84
C ALA A 126 -17.40 -12.13 6.81
N LYS A 127 -16.18 -12.50 6.46
CA LYS A 127 -15.26 -13.25 7.33
C LYS A 127 -14.36 -12.26 8.07
N ILE A 128 -14.36 -12.29 9.40
CA ILE A 128 -13.62 -11.37 10.24
C ILE A 128 -12.59 -12.16 11.07
N GLY A 129 -11.32 -11.94 10.77
CA GLY A 129 -10.22 -12.46 11.59
C GLY A 129 -10.08 -11.64 12.87
N LEU A 130 -10.04 -12.32 14.01
CA LEU A 130 -9.98 -11.71 15.34
C LEU A 130 -8.65 -12.03 16.01
N THR A 131 -8.12 -11.07 16.74
CA THR A 131 -6.97 -11.27 17.61
C THR A 131 -7.43 -11.07 19.05
N VAL A 132 -7.23 -12.09 19.89
CA VAL A 132 -7.46 -11.99 21.33
C VAL A 132 -6.17 -11.54 22.00
N LYS A 133 -6.28 -10.56 22.88
CA LYS A 133 -5.20 -10.14 23.77
C LYS A 133 -5.70 -10.19 25.20
N ALA A 134 -4.77 -10.35 26.14
CA ALA A 134 -5.08 -10.31 27.57
C ALA A 134 -4.23 -9.25 28.26
N ALA A 135 -4.79 -8.66 29.30
CA ALA A 135 -4.06 -7.77 30.18
C ALA A 135 -4.32 -8.18 31.65
N ASP A 136 -3.38 -7.85 32.50
CA ASP A 136 -3.52 -7.99 33.96
C ASP A 136 -4.39 -6.86 34.55
N SER A 137 -4.51 -6.81 35.87
CA SER A 137 -5.27 -5.79 36.60
C SER A 137 -4.69 -4.37 36.38
N SER A 138 -3.41 -4.28 36.04
CA SER A 138 -2.68 -3.06 35.72
C SER A 138 -2.71 -2.67 34.25
N TYR A 139 -3.44 -3.41 33.39
CA TYR A 139 -3.53 -3.24 31.94
C TYR A 139 -2.20 -3.51 31.20
N MET A 140 -1.24 -4.15 31.87
CA MET A 140 -0.04 -4.65 31.20
C MET A 140 -0.38 -5.91 30.41
N ALA A 141 0.39 -6.17 29.33
CA ALA A 141 0.18 -7.37 28.54
C ALA A 141 0.37 -8.63 29.37
N ALA A 142 -0.58 -9.55 29.31
CA ALA A 142 -0.54 -10.83 29.98
C ALA A 142 -0.71 -11.98 28.99
N ALA A 143 -0.34 -13.20 29.39
CA ALA A 143 -0.54 -14.36 28.55
C ALA A 143 -2.03 -14.60 28.30
N VAL A 144 -2.39 -14.81 27.03
CA VAL A 144 -3.77 -15.13 26.65
C VAL A 144 -4.08 -16.56 27.13
N PRO A 145 -5.21 -16.80 27.82
CA PRO A 145 -5.61 -18.16 28.22
C PRO A 145 -5.74 -19.09 27.01
N THR A 146 -5.39 -20.36 27.18
CA THR A 146 -5.34 -21.34 26.08
C THR A 146 -6.69 -21.82 25.59
N ASN A 147 -7.76 -21.62 26.37
CA ASN A 147 -9.10 -22.13 26.13
C ASN A 147 -10.10 -21.03 25.72
N VAL A 148 -9.69 -20.12 24.85
CA VAL A 148 -10.60 -19.10 24.34
C VAL A 148 -11.60 -19.70 23.36
N THR A 149 -12.88 -19.41 23.59
CA THR A 149 -14.00 -19.78 22.69
C THR A 149 -14.64 -18.52 22.15
N PHE A 150 -15.19 -18.60 20.93
CA PHE A 150 -15.90 -17.51 20.29
C PHE A 150 -17.37 -17.87 20.10
N GLY A 151 -18.23 -16.88 20.29
CA GLY A 151 -19.67 -16.96 20.05
C GLY A 151 -20.20 -15.54 19.84
N GLY A 152 -21.54 -15.38 19.87
CA GLY A 152 -22.12 -14.04 19.78
C GLY A 152 -23.49 -14.03 19.12
N THR A 153 -23.91 -12.86 18.68
CA THR A 153 -25.18 -12.64 17.98
C THR A 153 -24.89 -12.31 16.51
N ASN A 154 -25.63 -12.94 15.59
CA ASN A 154 -25.48 -12.78 14.14
C ASN A 154 -24.07 -13.14 13.61
N VAL A 155 -23.38 -14.05 14.30
CA VAL A 155 -22.07 -14.55 13.91
C VAL A 155 -21.96 -16.05 14.17
N THR A 156 -21.22 -16.72 13.30
CA THR A 156 -20.87 -18.14 13.44
C THR A 156 -19.34 -18.25 13.42
N GLN A 157 -18.77 -18.98 14.37
CA GLN A 157 -17.34 -19.29 14.36
C GLN A 157 -17.04 -20.23 13.18
N THR A 158 -16.10 -19.85 12.32
CA THR A 158 -15.77 -20.62 11.12
C THR A 158 -14.53 -21.49 11.34
N SER A 159 -13.42 -20.89 11.84
CA SER A 159 -12.21 -21.65 12.20
C SER A 159 -11.30 -20.81 13.09
N GLY A 160 -10.68 -21.42 14.10
CA GLY A 160 -9.75 -20.71 14.99
C GLY A 160 -10.36 -19.43 15.57
N SER A 161 -9.78 -18.29 15.25
CA SER A 161 -10.23 -16.95 15.65
C SER A 161 -10.98 -16.19 14.53
N THR A 162 -11.47 -16.88 13.51
CA THR A 162 -12.26 -16.28 12.44
C THR A 162 -13.75 -16.54 12.68
N VAL A 163 -14.55 -15.50 12.55
CA VAL A 163 -16.02 -15.56 12.57
C VAL A 163 -16.59 -15.10 11.24
N THR A 164 -17.75 -15.63 10.87
CA THR A 164 -18.52 -15.20 9.72
C THR A 164 -19.78 -14.50 10.20
N VAL A 165 -20.06 -13.31 9.67
CA VAL A 165 -21.34 -12.62 9.86
C VAL A 165 -22.43 -13.40 9.15
N GLU A 166 -23.51 -13.73 9.85
CA GLU A 166 -24.60 -14.54 9.27
C GLU A 166 -25.23 -13.84 8.05
N PRO A 167 -25.57 -14.58 6.99
CA PRO A 167 -26.15 -13.99 5.78
C PRO A 167 -27.48 -13.26 6.00
N SER A 168 -28.23 -13.67 7.03
CA SER A 168 -29.49 -13.04 7.44
C SER A 168 -29.32 -11.88 8.41
N ALA A 169 -28.09 -11.61 8.88
CA ALA A 169 -27.81 -10.61 9.90
C ALA A 169 -28.21 -9.19 9.45
N ARG A 170 -28.77 -8.42 10.37
CA ARG A 170 -29.16 -7.02 10.19
C ARG A 170 -28.84 -6.23 11.46
N GLY A 171 -28.60 -4.93 11.27
CA GLY A 171 -28.33 -3.99 12.34
C GLY A 171 -26.94 -4.13 12.93
N ALA A 172 -26.65 -5.18 13.67
CA ALA A 172 -25.33 -5.41 14.25
C ALA A 172 -25.01 -6.91 14.40
N ALA A 173 -23.73 -7.22 14.31
CA ALA A 173 -23.14 -8.50 14.64
C ALA A 173 -22.20 -8.31 15.86
N THR A 174 -22.39 -9.06 16.92
CA THR A 174 -21.55 -8.99 18.12
C THR A 174 -20.81 -10.29 18.33
N VAL A 175 -19.50 -10.21 18.44
CA VAL A 175 -18.63 -11.34 18.75
C VAL A 175 -18.23 -11.25 20.21
N THR A 176 -18.31 -12.38 20.90
CA THR A 176 -17.84 -12.54 22.29
C THR A 176 -16.75 -13.60 22.34
N ALA A 177 -15.56 -13.21 22.81
CA ALA A 177 -14.52 -14.16 23.21
C ALA A 177 -14.65 -14.45 24.71
N THR A 178 -14.58 -15.72 25.08
CA THR A 178 -14.73 -16.16 26.48
C THR A 178 -13.58 -17.09 26.86
N ALA A 179 -12.97 -16.87 28.03
CA ALA A 179 -11.98 -17.76 28.63
C ALA A 179 -12.23 -17.82 30.16
N GLY A 180 -12.86 -18.89 30.62
CA GLY A 180 -13.34 -18.98 32.02
C GLY A 180 -14.35 -17.87 32.35
N SER A 181 -14.01 -17.01 33.31
CA SER A 181 -14.82 -15.85 33.68
C SER A 181 -14.52 -14.59 32.85
N LEU A 182 -13.45 -14.61 32.08
CA LEU A 182 -13.04 -13.45 31.29
C LEU A 182 -13.82 -13.38 29.98
N ARG A 183 -14.24 -12.19 29.60
CA ARG A 183 -14.98 -11.93 28.35
C ARG A 183 -14.49 -10.66 27.67
N ALA A 184 -14.54 -10.65 26.34
CA ALA A 184 -14.35 -9.47 25.50
C ALA A 184 -15.36 -9.48 24.36
N ASN A 185 -15.87 -8.32 24.01
CA ASN A 185 -16.84 -8.15 22.91
C ASN A 185 -16.28 -7.25 21.83
N ALA A 186 -16.64 -7.55 20.58
CA ALA A 186 -16.47 -6.67 19.44
C ALA A 186 -17.81 -6.57 18.69
N THR A 187 -18.25 -5.36 18.35
CA THR A 187 -19.53 -5.16 17.67
C THR A 187 -19.30 -4.52 16.30
N PHE A 188 -19.86 -5.14 15.28
CA PHE A 188 -19.82 -4.68 13.90
C PHE A 188 -21.20 -4.21 13.48
N THR A 189 -21.32 -2.95 13.08
CA THR A 189 -22.55 -2.42 12.51
C THR A 189 -22.75 -2.99 11.12
N ILE A 190 -23.95 -3.42 10.80
CA ILE A 190 -24.32 -3.95 9.48
C ILE A 190 -25.13 -2.86 8.78
N PRO A 191 -24.50 -2.07 7.88
CA PRO A 191 -25.24 -1.06 7.13
C PRO A 191 -26.20 -1.73 6.14
N THR A 192 -27.32 -1.10 5.84
CA THR A 192 -28.25 -1.58 4.82
C THR A 192 -27.61 -1.65 3.44
N ALA A 193 -26.75 -0.66 3.13
CA ALA A 193 -25.90 -0.63 1.96
C ALA A 193 -24.61 0.16 2.27
N PRO A 194 -23.47 -0.13 1.62
CA PRO A 194 -22.31 0.73 1.67
C PRO A 194 -22.60 2.08 0.99
N THR A 195 -21.85 3.13 1.37
CA THR A 195 -22.01 4.46 0.74
C THR A 195 -21.22 4.55 -0.56
N SER A 196 -20.19 3.74 -0.74
CA SER A 196 -19.42 3.61 -1.97
C SER A 196 -18.71 2.27 -2.04
N ILE A 197 -18.31 1.90 -3.26
CA ILE A 197 -17.50 0.72 -3.56
C ILE A 197 -16.31 1.17 -4.39
N THR A 198 -15.15 0.55 -4.18
CA THR A 198 -13.97 0.74 -5.02
C THR A 198 -13.46 -0.60 -5.51
N ILE A 199 -12.79 -0.61 -6.67
CA ILE A 199 -12.14 -1.79 -7.23
C ILE A 199 -10.63 -1.57 -7.18
N LYS A 200 -9.87 -2.60 -6.84
CA LYS A 200 -8.40 -2.63 -6.93
C LYS A 200 -7.93 -3.97 -7.49
N HIS A 201 -6.69 -4.05 -7.94
CA HIS A 201 -6.05 -5.35 -8.12
C HIS A 201 -5.92 -6.05 -6.76
N GLU A 202 -6.04 -7.36 -6.71
CA GLU A 202 -5.84 -8.12 -5.48
C GLU A 202 -4.50 -7.75 -4.83
N GLY A 203 -4.54 -7.50 -3.52
CA GLY A 203 -3.34 -7.15 -2.73
C GLY A 203 -2.68 -5.80 -3.04
N LYS A 204 -3.22 -4.96 -3.97
CA LYS A 204 -2.58 -3.70 -4.41
C LYS A 204 -3.39 -2.46 -4.05
N ASN A 205 -2.70 -1.35 -3.82
CA ASN A 205 -3.26 0.00 -3.67
C ASN A 205 -2.53 0.92 -4.66
N PRO A 206 -3.13 2.01 -5.12
CA PRO A 206 -4.46 2.56 -4.79
C PRO A 206 -5.61 1.85 -5.54
N PRO A 207 -6.88 2.21 -5.27
CA PRO A 207 -8.03 1.79 -6.07
C PRO A 207 -7.88 2.18 -7.54
N LEU A 208 -8.46 1.37 -8.42
CA LEU A 208 -8.42 1.61 -9.86
C LEU A 208 -9.41 2.72 -10.25
N THR A 209 -8.96 3.63 -11.10
CA THR A 209 -9.82 4.62 -11.78
C THR A 209 -10.11 4.21 -13.23
N ALA A 210 -9.24 3.39 -13.81
CA ALA A 210 -9.39 2.73 -15.10
C ALA A 210 -8.52 1.47 -15.12
N LEU A 211 -8.83 0.53 -16.00
CA LEU A 211 -8.05 -0.69 -16.22
C LEU A 211 -7.65 -0.78 -17.70
N HIS A 212 -6.37 -0.93 -17.96
CA HIS A 212 -5.83 -1.30 -19.26
C HIS A 212 -5.20 -2.68 -19.13
N ILE A 213 -5.63 -3.63 -19.97
CA ILE A 213 -5.18 -5.02 -19.89
C ILE A 213 -5.00 -5.61 -21.29
N ALA A 214 -4.06 -6.54 -21.44
CA ALA A 214 -3.85 -7.23 -22.71
C ALA A 214 -5.01 -8.20 -23.02
N GLY A 215 -5.36 -8.31 -24.28
CA GLY A 215 -6.34 -9.30 -24.75
C GLY A 215 -5.88 -10.72 -24.45
N GLY A 216 -6.76 -11.50 -23.82
CA GLY A 216 -6.51 -12.87 -23.37
C GLY A 216 -5.81 -13.00 -22.01
N SER A 217 -5.43 -11.91 -21.36
CA SER A 217 -4.90 -11.91 -19.99
C SER A 217 -6.02 -12.08 -18.96
N LYS A 218 -5.63 -12.48 -17.74
CA LYS A 218 -6.51 -12.52 -16.57
C LYS A 218 -5.97 -11.60 -15.50
N THR A 219 -6.88 -11.02 -14.73
CA THR A 219 -6.55 -10.22 -13.55
C THR A 219 -7.56 -10.47 -12.45
N ASP A 220 -7.08 -10.52 -11.22
CA ASP A 220 -7.92 -10.64 -10.04
C ASP A 220 -8.23 -9.23 -9.51
N LEU A 221 -9.51 -8.93 -9.37
CA LEU A 221 -10.04 -7.65 -8.93
C LEU A 221 -10.78 -7.84 -7.61
N THR A 222 -10.41 -7.07 -6.61
CA THR A 222 -11.06 -7.06 -5.31
C THR A 222 -11.94 -5.83 -5.17
N ALA A 223 -13.21 -6.02 -4.79
CA ALA A 223 -14.10 -4.96 -4.38
C ALA A 223 -13.87 -4.60 -2.90
N THR A 224 -13.91 -3.33 -2.59
CA THR A 224 -13.89 -2.84 -1.21
C THR A 224 -15.10 -1.95 -0.98
N ALA A 225 -15.93 -2.30 -0.01
CA ALA A 225 -17.07 -1.50 0.41
C ALA A 225 -16.64 -0.45 1.45
N TRP A 226 -17.25 0.72 1.40
CA TRP A 226 -17.01 1.84 2.30
C TRP A 226 -18.32 2.35 2.88
N TYR A 227 -18.32 2.72 4.15
CA TYR A 227 -19.45 3.36 4.82
C TYR A 227 -18.98 4.66 5.47
N TYR A 228 -19.31 5.80 4.84
CA TYR A 228 -18.83 7.14 5.24
C TYR A 228 -17.32 7.19 5.49
N GLY A 229 -16.53 6.67 4.54
CA GLY A 229 -15.06 6.66 4.60
C GLY A 229 -14.45 5.53 5.45
N ASN A 230 -15.26 4.73 6.17
CA ASN A 230 -14.76 3.56 6.88
C ASN A 230 -14.85 2.32 6.01
N GLN A 231 -13.79 1.52 5.98
CA GLN A 231 -13.80 0.26 5.28
C GLN A 231 -14.79 -0.71 5.95
N VAL A 232 -15.56 -1.42 5.12
CA VAL A 232 -16.54 -2.41 5.56
C VAL A 232 -15.98 -3.80 5.30
N TYR A 233 -15.95 -4.67 6.30
CA TYR A 233 -15.64 -6.09 6.11
C TYR A 233 -16.67 -6.70 5.17
N SER A 234 -16.22 -7.38 4.13
CA SER A 234 -17.05 -8.02 3.11
C SER A 234 -16.37 -9.30 2.63
N ALA A 235 -17.14 -10.21 2.08
CA ALA A 235 -16.63 -11.32 1.28
C ALA A 235 -16.73 -10.93 -0.21
N ASP A 236 -15.90 -11.52 -1.07
CA ASP A 236 -15.95 -11.25 -2.51
C ASP A 236 -17.31 -11.65 -3.09
N GLU A 237 -17.89 -12.73 -2.61
CA GLU A 237 -19.22 -13.22 -2.97
C GLU A 237 -20.37 -12.29 -2.51
N SER A 238 -20.09 -11.27 -1.69
CA SER A 238 -21.08 -10.26 -1.31
C SER A 238 -21.45 -9.35 -2.46
N PHE A 239 -20.60 -9.26 -3.48
CA PHE A 239 -20.76 -8.34 -4.61
C PHE A 239 -21.28 -9.04 -5.84
N SER A 240 -22.04 -8.29 -6.65
CA SER A 240 -22.43 -8.72 -7.99
C SER A 240 -21.54 -8.02 -9.03
N TRP A 241 -21.01 -8.79 -9.94
CA TRP A 241 -20.13 -8.32 -11.00
C TRP A 241 -20.82 -8.39 -12.36
N ALA A 242 -20.61 -7.39 -13.20
CA ALA A 242 -21.13 -7.35 -14.56
C ALA A 242 -20.09 -6.75 -15.53
N VAL A 243 -20.09 -7.22 -16.76
CA VAL A 243 -19.22 -6.74 -17.84
C VAL A 243 -20.05 -6.30 -19.02
N THR A 244 -19.69 -5.16 -19.60
CA THR A 244 -20.29 -4.66 -20.84
C THR A 244 -19.23 -4.31 -21.88
N GLY A 245 -19.60 -4.19 -23.17
CA GLY A 245 -18.67 -3.80 -24.22
C GLY A 245 -17.92 -4.96 -24.88
N GLY A 246 -18.25 -6.22 -24.58
CA GLY A 246 -17.61 -7.39 -25.21
C GLY A 246 -16.12 -7.56 -24.86
N ILE A 247 -15.70 -6.96 -23.75
CA ILE A 247 -14.29 -6.91 -23.33
C ILE A 247 -13.82 -8.19 -22.64
N GLY A 248 -14.70 -9.14 -22.32
CA GLY A 248 -14.38 -10.38 -21.61
C GLY A 248 -15.48 -10.79 -20.64
N GLU A 249 -15.09 -11.61 -19.66
CA GLU A 249 -15.99 -12.15 -18.63
C GLU A 249 -15.34 -11.97 -17.25
N ILE A 250 -16.16 -11.82 -16.21
CA ILE A 250 -15.75 -11.76 -14.82
C ILE A 250 -16.55 -12.79 -14.02
N ASP A 251 -15.90 -13.52 -13.13
CA ASP A 251 -16.59 -14.46 -12.25
C ASP A 251 -17.01 -13.81 -10.91
N GLU A 252 -17.70 -14.59 -10.08
CA GLU A 252 -18.22 -14.13 -8.79
C GLU A 252 -17.11 -13.77 -7.79
N SER A 253 -15.89 -14.28 -7.96
CA SER A 253 -14.75 -13.97 -7.13
C SER A 253 -13.98 -12.70 -7.58
N GLY A 254 -14.36 -12.10 -8.72
CA GLY A 254 -13.71 -10.89 -9.24
C GLY A 254 -12.60 -11.17 -10.25
N VAL A 255 -12.40 -12.44 -10.66
CA VAL A 255 -11.39 -12.76 -11.68
C VAL A 255 -11.91 -12.38 -13.06
N PHE A 256 -11.33 -11.34 -13.64
CA PHE A 256 -11.65 -10.86 -14.98
C PHE A 256 -10.75 -11.56 -16.02
N ALA A 257 -11.37 -12.22 -16.99
CA ALA A 257 -10.72 -12.81 -18.15
C ALA A 257 -10.98 -11.95 -19.39
N ALA A 258 -9.97 -11.21 -19.84
CA ALA A 258 -10.07 -10.32 -20.99
C ALA A 258 -10.27 -11.09 -22.29
N ALA A 259 -11.13 -10.62 -23.18
CA ALA A 259 -11.34 -11.19 -24.50
C ALA A 259 -10.06 -11.14 -25.32
N LYS A 260 -9.78 -12.19 -26.09
CA LYS A 260 -8.69 -12.15 -27.07
C LYS A 260 -9.05 -11.20 -28.21
N THR A 261 -8.18 -10.25 -28.50
CA THR A 261 -8.43 -9.25 -29.54
C THR A 261 -7.16 -8.88 -30.28
N GLY A 262 -7.31 -8.47 -31.53
CA GLY A 262 -6.23 -7.87 -32.35
C GLY A 262 -6.30 -6.33 -32.39
N SER A 263 -7.33 -5.72 -31.78
CA SER A 263 -7.53 -4.27 -31.69
C SER A 263 -8.15 -3.94 -30.34
N ASP A 264 -8.09 -2.68 -29.95
CA ASP A 264 -8.61 -2.24 -28.66
C ASP A 264 -10.14 -2.39 -28.59
N LEU A 265 -10.59 -2.99 -27.46
CA LEU A 265 -12.00 -3.05 -27.08
C LEU A 265 -12.19 -2.16 -25.85
N ASN A 266 -13.28 -1.42 -25.81
CA ASN A 266 -13.64 -0.58 -24.68
C ASN A 266 -14.94 -1.04 -24.06
N GLY A 267 -14.98 -1.09 -22.73
CA GLY A 267 -16.13 -1.53 -21.97
C GLY A 267 -16.06 -1.11 -20.52
N THR A 268 -16.90 -1.74 -19.72
CA THR A 268 -17.02 -1.40 -18.30
C THR A 268 -17.17 -2.69 -17.48
N ILE A 269 -16.44 -2.77 -16.38
CA ILE A 269 -16.70 -3.71 -15.30
C ILE A 269 -17.47 -2.95 -14.23
N THR A 270 -18.64 -3.45 -13.86
CA THR A 270 -19.46 -2.87 -12.79
C THR A 270 -19.50 -3.84 -11.62
N VAL A 271 -19.21 -3.35 -10.42
CA VAL A 271 -19.42 -4.06 -9.16
C VAL A 271 -20.56 -3.40 -8.40
N SER A 272 -21.43 -4.19 -7.77
CA SER A 272 -22.57 -3.65 -7.03
C SER A 272 -22.88 -4.44 -5.76
N TYR A 273 -23.47 -3.75 -4.79
CA TYR A 273 -24.12 -4.30 -3.61
C TYR A 273 -25.43 -3.54 -3.38
N GLY A 274 -26.56 -4.22 -3.59
CA GLY A 274 -27.86 -3.55 -3.62
C GLY A 274 -27.90 -2.45 -4.69
N GLU A 275 -28.24 -1.24 -4.28
CA GLU A 275 -28.32 -0.08 -5.19
C GLU A 275 -26.97 0.67 -5.32
N THR A 276 -25.98 0.36 -4.48
CA THR A 276 -24.66 0.98 -4.55
C THR A 276 -23.80 0.26 -5.57
N SER A 277 -23.23 1.00 -6.52
CA SER A 277 -22.36 0.44 -7.55
C SER A 277 -21.17 1.32 -7.87
N PHE A 278 -20.15 0.68 -8.45
CA PHE A 278 -18.98 1.37 -9.02
C PHE A 278 -18.70 0.80 -10.40
N ALA A 279 -18.48 1.67 -11.38
CA ALA A 279 -18.22 1.32 -12.78
C ALA A 279 -16.77 1.67 -13.15
N LEU A 280 -15.95 0.64 -13.40
CA LEU A 280 -14.57 0.76 -13.83
C LEU A 280 -14.52 0.75 -15.37
N LYS A 281 -13.96 1.80 -15.97
CA LYS A 281 -13.69 1.83 -17.41
C LYS A 281 -12.53 0.88 -17.72
N VAL A 282 -12.72 0.03 -18.74
CA VAL A 282 -11.72 -0.97 -19.14
C VAL A 282 -11.43 -0.85 -20.62
N THR A 283 -10.15 -0.83 -20.95
CA THR A 283 -9.66 -1.01 -22.31
C THR A 283 -8.89 -2.32 -22.37
N VAL A 284 -9.37 -3.25 -23.19
CA VAL A 284 -8.66 -4.49 -23.51
C VAL A 284 -7.90 -4.24 -24.82
N GLY A 285 -6.61 -4.15 -24.71
CA GLY A 285 -5.76 -3.84 -25.84
C GLY A 285 -5.27 -5.09 -26.59
N SER A 286 -4.60 -4.87 -27.72
CA SER A 286 -4.00 -5.96 -28.48
C SER A 286 -3.14 -6.86 -27.60
N SER A 287 -3.25 -8.16 -27.74
CA SER A 287 -2.37 -9.12 -27.06
C SER A 287 -0.90 -9.03 -27.53
N GLN A 288 -0.66 -8.28 -28.61
CA GLN A 288 0.67 -8.04 -29.17
C GLN A 288 0.85 -6.58 -29.57
N PRO A 289 1.01 -5.66 -28.58
CA PRO A 289 1.15 -4.22 -28.87
C PRO A 289 2.47 -3.90 -29.59
N PHE A 290 3.51 -4.72 -29.39
CA PHE A 290 4.83 -4.48 -29.95
C PHE A 290 5.15 -5.41 -31.12
N ALA A 291 5.70 -4.85 -32.17
CA ALA A 291 6.05 -5.62 -33.39
C ALA A 291 7.22 -6.59 -33.18
N ASP A 292 8.05 -6.37 -32.17
CA ASP A 292 9.31 -7.06 -31.90
C ASP A 292 9.33 -7.93 -30.64
N THR A 293 8.16 -8.16 -30.02
CA THR A 293 8.08 -9.00 -28.81
C THR A 293 7.46 -10.38 -29.06
N LYS A 294 6.88 -10.60 -30.24
CA LYS A 294 6.20 -11.86 -30.57
C LYS A 294 7.11 -13.07 -30.41
N GLY A 295 6.72 -14.00 -29.53
CA GLY A 295 7.49 -15.20 -29.22
C GLY A 295 8.74 -14.96 -28.37
N HIS A 296 8.97 -13.74 -27.93
CA HIS A 296 10.04 -13.44 -26.98
C HIS A 296 9.66 -13.92 -25.58
N TRP A 297 10.58 -14.50 -24.82
CA TRP A 297 10.34 -15.06 -23.48
C TRP A 297 9.73 -14.06 -22.48
N ALA A 298 9.92 -12.76 -22.68
CA ALA A 298 9.39 -11.69 -21.82
C ALA A 298 8.12 -11.02 -22.39
N GLU A 299 7.53 -11.56 -23.46
CA GLU A 299 6.39 -10.95 -24.15
C GLU A 299 5.23 -10.60 -23.21
N SER A 300 4.82 -11.54 -22.34
CA SER A 300 3.73 -11.32 -21.38
C SER A 300 4.07 -10.21 -20.38
N TYR A 301 5.23 -10.28 -19.74
CA TYR A 301 5.67 -9.27 -18.76
C TYR A 301 5.72 -7.86 -19.36
N ILE A 302 6.22 -7.74 -20.60
CA ILE A 302 6.31 -6.46 -21.32
C ILE A 302 4.91 -5.94 -21.63
N THR A 303 4.01 -6.79 -22.10
CA THR A 303 2.66 -6.41 -22.48
C THR A 303 1.84 -5.97 -21.29
N ASP A 304 1.88 -6.73 -20.19
CA ASP A 304 1.14 -6.41 -18.96
C ASP A 304 1.61 -5.07 -18.37
N LEU A 305 2.94 -4.87 -18.26
CA LEU A 305 3.50 -3.62 -17.74
C LEU A 305 3.33 -2.42 -18.71
N TYR A 306 3.18 -2.68 -20.00
CA TYR A 306 2.83 -1.61 -20.96
C TYR A 306 1.40 -1.12 -20.71
N TYR A 307 0.43 -2.02 -20.60
CA TYR A 307 -0.95 -1.62 -20.30
C TYR A 307 -1.12 -1.08 -18.89
N ALA A 308 -0.29 -1.48 -17.95
CA ALA A 308 -0.18 -0.86 -16.63
C ALA A 308 0.47 0.55 -16.65
N GLY A 309 0.90 1.05 -17.82
CA GLY A 309 1.53 2.37 -17.93
C GLY A 309 3.00 2.43 -17.46
N THR A 310 3.54 1.33 -16.99
CA THR A 310 4.92 1.24 -16.46
C THR A 310 5.97 1.32 -17.56
N LEU A 311 5.79 0.55 -18.63
CA LEU A 311 6.73 0.46 -19.73
C LEU A 311 6.22 1.20 -20.96
N GLN A 312 7.14 1.68 -21.78
CA GLN A 312 6.84 2.35 -23.05
C GLN A 312 7.75 1.85 -24.14
N GLY A 313 7.23 1.87 -25.36
CA GLY A 313 7.97 1.61 -26.58
C GLY A 313 8.26 2.90 -27.36
N SER A 314 8.75 2.72 -28.57
CA SER A 314 8.93 3.78 -29.55
C SER A 314 8.29 3.40 -30.89
N THR A 315 7.61 4.36 -31.51
CA THR A 315 7.01 4.16 -32.84
C THR A 315 8.05 4.36 -33.94
N LYS A 316 8.09 3.42 -34.88
CA LYS A 316 8.87 3.51 -36.10
C LYS A 316 8.04 2.91 -37.24
N ASP A 317 7.91 3.62 -38.35
CA ASP A 317 7.16 3.19 -39.54
C ASP A 317 5.71 2.74 -39.19
N GLY A 318 5.04 3.49 -38.31
CA GLY A 318 3.68 3.21 -37.85
C GLY A 318 3.53 1.99 -36.93
N LYS A 319 4.60 1.33 -36.54
CA LYS A 319 4.60 0.19 -35.61
C LYS A 319 5.28 0.55 -34.31
N LEU A 320 4.76 -0.01 -33.20
CA LEU A 320 5.35 0.15 -31.88
C LEU A 320 6.42 -0.94 -31.65
N TYR A 321 7.57 -0.56 -31.13
CA TYR A 321 8.70 -1.43 -30.81
C TYR A 321 9.12 -1.26 -29.36
N TYR A 322 9.39 -2.36 -28.68
CA TYR A 322 9.90 -2.37 -27.32
C TYR A 322 11.41 -2.50 -27.23
N ARG A 323 12.03 -3.21 -28.16
CA ARG A 323 13.46 -3.57 -28.22
C ARG A 323 13.87 -4.40 -26.98
N PRO A 324 13.31 -5.59 -26.78
CA PRO A 324 13.47 -6.37 -25.55
C PRO A 324 14.93 -6.68 -25.19
N ASP A 325 15.79 -6.97 -26.19
CA ASP A 325 17.20 -7.32 -25.99
C ASP A 325 18.14 -6.13 -25.87
N ALA A 326 17.65 -4.89 -26.07
CA ALA A 326 18.48 -3.71 -25.90
C ALA A 326 18.81 -3.47 -24.42
N SER A 327 20.07 -3.09 -24.16
CA SER A 327 20.49 -2.67 -22.83
C SER A 327 19.79 -1.38 -22.42
N MET A 328 19.51 -1.24 -21.14
CA MET A 328 18.82 -0.08 -20.57
C MET A 328 19.82 0.90 -19.95
N THR A 329 19.62 2.20 -20.15
CA THR A 329 20.39 3.22 -19.45
C THR A 329 19.85 3.42 -18.04
N ARG A 330 20.67 4.03 -17.15
CA ARG A 330 20.26 4.29 -15.76
C ARG A 330 19.05 5.20 -15.69
N GLN A 331 18.99 6.27 -16.49
CA GLN A 331 17.81 7.15 -16.50
C GLN A 331 16.55 6.46 -17.04
N GLU A 332 16.65 5.60 -18.06
CA GLU A 332 15.50 4.80 -18.55
C GLU A 332 14.99 3.86 -17.47
N PHE A 333 15.90 3.20 -16.75
CA PHE A 333 15.56 2.31 -15.65
C PHE A 333 14.84 3.06 -14.51
N ILE A 334 15.38 4.22 -14.09
CA ILE A 334 14.76 5.05 -13.04
C ILE A 334 13.37 5.51 -13.48
N VAL A 335 13.18 5.95 -14.71
CA VAL A 335 11.85 6.36 -15.21
C VAL A 335 10.87 5.20 -15.20
N ALA A 336 11.27 4.01 -15.65
CA ALA A 336 10.41 2.82 -15.62
C ALA A 336 10.03 2.44 -14.17
N MET A 337 11.00 2.46 -13.26
CA MET A 337 10.78 2.20 -11.84
C MET A 337 9.82 3.22 -11.19
N MET A 338 10.01 4.52 -11.45
CA MET A 338 9.15 5.57 -10.88
C MET A 338 7.71 5.48 -11.40
N ARG A 339 7.51 5.09 -12.67
CA ARG A 339 6.18 4.78 -13.22
C ARG A 339 5.56 3.56 -12.56
N TYR A 340 6.37 2.50 -12.37
CA TYR A 340 5.95 1.31 -11.65
C TYR A 340 5.46 1.63 -10.23
N LEU A 341 6.15 2.52 -9.52
CA LEU A 341 5.78 2.97 -8.18
C LEU A 341 4.57 3.90 -8.14
N GLY A 342 4.09 4.37 -9.31
CA GLY A 342 2.96 5.31 -9.39
C GLY A 342 3.24 6.66 -8.73
N THR A 343 4.52 7.06 -8.63
CA THR A 343 4.92 8.27 -7.91
C THR A 343 4.45 9.53 -8.63
N ASP A 344 3.79 10.44 -7.92
CA ASP A 344 3.50 11.78 -8.43
C ASP A 344 4.81 12.59 -8.51
N LEU A 345 5.30 12.76 -9.73
CA LEU A 345 6.55 13.47 -9.99
C LEU A 345 6.43 14.99 -9.84
N SER A 346 5.22 15.54 -9.77
CA SER A 346 5.02 17.00 -9.68
C SER A 346 5.58 17.57 -8.38
N ALA A 347 5.53 16.82 -7.30
CA ALA A 347 6.05 17.19 -5.98
C ALA A 347 7.58 17.34 -5.93
N TYR A 348 8.31 16.81 -6.92
CA TYR A 348 9.78 16.73 -6.90
C TYR A 348 10.47 17.63 -7.92
N GLN A 349 9.74 18.39 -8.73
CA GLN A 349 10.30 19.20 -9.83
C GLN A 349 11.30 20.28 -9.38
N THR A 350 11.23 20.73 -8.14
CA THR A 350 12.13 21.73 -7.56
C THR A 350 13.33 21.13 -6.83
N VAL A 351 13.43 19.79 -6.74
CA VAL A 351 14.53 19.12 -6.02
C VAL A 351 15.85 19.34 -6.76
N SER A 352 16.84 19.90 -6.07
CA SER A 352 18.19 20.06 -6.59
C SER A 352 18.96 18.75 -6.51
N LEU A 353 19.58 18.32 -7.60
CA LEU A 353 20.39 17.11 -7.66
C LEU A 353 21.86 17.43 -7.35
N PRO A 354 22.53 16.69 -6.46
CA PRO A 354 23.93 16.94 -6.06
C PRO A 354 24.94 16.34 -7.04
N PHE A 355 24.51 15.82 -8.18
CA PHE A 355 25.37 15.12 -9.13
C PHE A 355 26.08 16.08 -10.06
N SER A 356 27.40 15.95 -10.19
CA SER A 356 28.22 16.80 -11.06
C SER A 356 27.86 16.66 -12.54
N ASP A 357 27.22 15.56 -12.92
CA ASP A 357 26.75 15.26 -14.27
C ASP A 357 25.23 15.45 -14.46
N SER A 358 24.58 16.18 -13.56
CA SER A 358 23.13 16.42 -13.62
C SER A 358 22.66 17.08 -14.91
N SER A 359 23.52 17.89 -15.56
CA SER A 359 23.24 18.49 -16.86
C SER A 359 23.14 17.47 -18.02
N SER A 360 23.62 16.23 -17.82
CA SER A 360 23.53 15.15 -18.80
C SER A 360 22.22 14.34 -18.67
N ILE A 361 21.37 14.67 -17.72
CA ILE A 361 20.06 14.04 -17.56
C ILE A 361 19.12 14.59 -18.64
N ALA A 362 18.52 13.70 -19.41
CA ALA A 362 17.55 14.10 -20.44
C ALA A 362 16.30 14.73 -19.78
N ASP A 363 15.70 15.73 -20.44
CA ASP A 363 14.53 16.45 -19.90
C ASP A 363 13.39 15.53 -19.50
N TRP A 364 13.09 14.50 -20.30
CA TRP A 364 12.05 13.51 -20.04
C TRP A 364 12.32 12.64 -18.79
N ALA A 365 13.57 12.56 -18.31
CA ALA A 365 13.96 11.78 -17.14
C ALA A 365 14.14 12.64 -15.89
N LYS A 366 14.21 13.96 -16.03
CA LYS A 366 14.63 14.88 -14.96
C LYS A 366 13.77 14.74 -13.70
N SER A 367 12.45 14.85 -13.82
CA SER A 367 11.55 14.75 -12.66
C SER A 367 11.61 13.37 -11.97
N ALA A 368 11.75 12.29 -12.75
CA ALA A 368 11.91 10.94 -12.19
C ALA A 368 13.24 10.78 -11.45
N MET A 369 14.33 11.33 -11.97
CA MET A 369 15.65 11.32 -11.31
C MET A 369 15.64 12.16 -10.03
N GLN A 370 14.96 13.30 -10.02
CA GLN A 370 14.75 14.16 -8.85
C GLN A 370 13.96 13.45 -7.77
N ALA A 371 12.84 12.80 -8.12
CA ALA A 371 12.03 12.02 -7.21
C ALA A 371 12.81 10.82 -6.64
N ALA A 372 13.50 10.06 -7.49
CA ALA A 372 14.29 8.91 -7.06
C ALA A 372 15.43 9.31 -6.10
N TYR A 373 16.03 10.47 -6.30
CA TYR A 373 17.03 11.01 -5.38
C TYR A 373 16.39 11.43 -4.05
N SER A 374 15.33 12.20 -4.08
CA SER A 374 14.62 12.68 -2.89
C SER A 374 14.09 11.54 -2.02
N LEU A 375 13.62 10.46 -2.64
CA LEU A 375 13.12 9.26 -1.97
C LEU A 375 14.25 8.29 -1.53
N GLY A 376 15.52 8.64 -1.79
CA GLY A 376 16.66 7.81 -1.39
C GLY A 376 16.92 6.59 -2.27
N TYR A 377 16.22 6.41 -3.37
CA TYR A 377 16.43 5.29 -4.30
C TYR A 377 17.71 5.48 -5.12
N LEU A 378 17.98 6.71 -5.55
CA LEU A 378 19.18 7.09 -6.30
C LEU A 378 20.18 7.83 -5.41
N THR A 379 21.33 7.21 -5.14
CA THR A 379 22.40 7.79 -4.29
C THR A 379 23.61 8.26 -5.08
N GLY A 380 23.70 7.91 -6.36
CA GLY A 380 24.86 8.18 -7.21
C GLY A 380 26.08 7.30 -6.88
N SER A 381 27.18 7.57 -7.54
CA SER A 381 28.47 6.90 -7.31
C SER A 381 29.61 7.90 -7.31
N LYS A 382 30.56 7.76 -6.38
CA LYS A 382 31.77 8.59 -6.35
C LYS A 382 32.78 8.09 -7.38
N THR A 383 33.26 8.97 -8.24
CA THR A 383 34.33 8.69 -9.22
C THR A 383 35.23 9.93 -9.26
N ASN A 384 36.53 9.77 -8.99
CA ASN A 384 37.51 10.86 -8.94
C ASN A 384 37.08 12.03 -8.03
N GLY A 385 36.51 11.73 -6.87
CA GLY A 385 36.03 12.71 -5.90
C GLY A 385 34.68 13.37 -6.24
N GLN A 386 34.12 13.16 -7.43
CA GLN A 386 32.83 13.69 -7.85
C GLN A 386 31.72 12.70 -7.63
N LEU A 387 30.54 13.17 -7.23
CA LEU A 387 29.33 12.36 -7.14
C LEU A 387 28.60 12.42 -8.49
N LEU A 388 28.37 11.27 -9.11
CA LEU A 388 27.81 11.14 -10.45
C LEU A 388 26.53 10.29 -10.44
N ALA A 389 25.52 10.71 -11.20
CA ALA A 389 24.32 9.93 -11.49
C ALA A 389 24.52 8.93 -12.64
N LYS A 390 25.40 9.26 -13.60
CA LYS A 390 25.68 8.51 -14.82
C LYS A 390 24.42 8.18 -15.63
N PRO A 391 23.57 9.18 -15.97
CA PRO A 391 22.23 8.93 -16.51
C PRO A 391 22.23 8.17 -17.84
N GLY A 392 23.16 8.47 -18.74
CA GLY A 392 23.31 7.83 -20.06
C GLY A 392 24.10 6.51 -20.05
N ALA A 393 24.72 6.15 -18.94
CA ALA A 393 25.45 4.88 -18.85
C ALA A 393 24.45 3.69 -18.77
N THR A 394 24.79 2.56 -19.39
CA THR A 394 24.00 1.33 -19.25
C THR A 394 24.11 0.83 -17.81
N ILE A 395 22.95 0.46 -17.23
CA ILE A 395 22.89 -0.03 -15.86
C ILE A 395 23.28 -1.50 -15.79
N SER A 396 24.09 -1.88 -14.78
CA SER A 396 24.41 -3.28 -14.51
C SER A 396 23.31 -3.95 -13.67
N ARG A 397 23.26 -5.29 -13.70
CA ARG A 397 22.27 -6.05 -12.94
C ARG A 397 22.36 -5.76 -11.44
N GLN A 398 23.56 -5.75 -10.84
CA GLN A 398 23.70 -5.44 -9.41
C GLN A 398 23.27 -4.01 -9.05
N GLU A 399 23.49 -3.03 -9.94
CA GLU A 399 23.01 -1.66 -9.72
C GLU A 399 21.49 -1.58 -9.76
N ALA A 400 20.86 -2.21 -10.75
CA ALA A 400 19.40 -2.25 -10.88
C ALA A 400 18.74 -2.88 -9.64
N MET A 401 19.27 -4.04 -9.18
CA MET A 401 18.77 -4.72 -7.98
C MET A 401 18.92 -3.88 -6.72
N THR A 402 20.09 -3.20 -6.57
CA THR A 402 20.32 -2.33 -5.41
C THR A 402 19.39 -1.12 -5.38
N ILE A 403 19.02 -0.59 -6.54
CA ILE A 403 18.05 0.49 -6.62
C ILE A 403 16.65 -0.03 -6.28
N LEU A 404 16.24 -1.17 -6.85
CA LEU A 404 14.94 -1.79 -6.56
C LEU A 404 14.79 -2.20 -5.10
N SER A 405 15.84 -2.70 -4.45
CA SER A 405 15.76 -3.10 -3.03
C SER A 405 15.43 -1.95 -2.09
N ARG A 406 15.60 -0.70 -2.51
CA ARG A 406 15.27 0.49 -1.72
C ARG A 406 13.82 0.93 -1.85
N THR A 407 13.05 0.32 -2.77
CA THR A 407 11.66 0.74 -3.05
C THR A 407 10.63 0.05 -2.17
N LYS A 408 11.04 -0.96 -1.41
CA LYS A 408 10.16 -1.75 -0.54
C LYS A 408 10.96 -2.27 0.66
N ASP A 409 10.30 -2.43 1.79
CA ASP A 409 10.91 -3.09 2.96
C ASP A 409 10.94 -4.60 2.71
N PHE A 410 12.15 -5.12 2.52
CA PHE A 410 12.39 -6.56 2.35
C PHE A 410 12.79 -7.18 3.69
N PRO A 411 12.49 -8.48 3.91
CA PRO A 411 13.02 -9.22 5.04
C PRO A 411 14.55 -9.18 5.11
N GLU A 412 15.09 -9.48 6.29
CA GLU A 412 16.53 -9.55 6.48
C GLU A 412 17.18 -10.51 5.45
N ALA A 413 18.31 -10.07 4.90
CA ALA A 413 18.99 -10.80 3.85
C ALA A 413 19.77 -12.00 4.39
N ASP A 414 19.46 -13.21 3.93
CA ASP A 414 20.35 -14.38 4.09
C ASP A 414 21.36 -14.43 2.93
N LEU A 415 22.59 -14.00 3.22
CA LEU A 415 23.66 -13.97 2.22
C LEU A 415 24.04 -15.38 1.69
N ASN A 416 23.71 -16.45 2.43
CA ASN A 416 23.96 -17.83 1.96
C ASN A 416 23.13 -18.15 0.70
N THR A 417 22.01 -17.46 0.48
CA THR A 417 21.22 -17.58 -0.75
C THR A 417 22.06 -17.34 -2.01
N LEU A 418 23.09 -16.49 -1.91
CA LEU A 418 23.96 -16.20 -3.06
C LEU A 418 24.92 -17.34 -3.40
N SER A 419 25.17 -18.31 -2.52
CA SER A 419 26.01 -19.47 -2.77
C SER A 419 25.47 -20.38 -3.87
N ALA A 420 24.18 -20.32 -4.14
CA ALA A 420 23.54 -21.03 -5.27
C ALA A 420 24.03 -20.55 -6.66
N PHE A 421 24.74 -19.42 -6.73
CA PHE A 421 25.20 -18.86 -7.99
C PHE A 421 26.72 -18.93 -8.10
N SER A 422 27.19 -19.57 -9.16
CA SER A 422 28.62 -19.85 -9.37
C SER A 422 29.48 -18.60 -9.58
N ASP A 423 28.87 -17.45 -9.84
CA ASP A 423 29.53 -16.16 -10.02
C ASP A 423 29.28 -15.16 -8.87
N SER A 424 28.83 -15.66 -7.72
CA SER A 424 28.58 -14.85 -6.53
C SER A 424 29.80 -14.04 -6.07
N GLY A 425 31.01 -14.55 -6.27
CA GLY A 425 32.26 -13.83 -6.00
C GLY A 425 32.49 -12.57 -6.84
N LYS A 426 31.71 -12.34 -7.89
CA LYS A 426 31.74 -11.11 -8.71
C LYS A 426 30.77 -10.04 -8.22
N ILE A 427 29.96 -10.32 -7.21
CA ILE A 427 29.03 -9.36 -6.62
C ILE A 427 29.84 -8.37 -5.76
N ALA A 428 29.70 -7.09 -6.05
CA ALA A 428 30.31 -6.05 -5.22
C ALA A 428 29.70 -6.07 -3.80
N ASP A 429 30.51 -5.79 -2.78
CA ASP A 429 30.08 -5.88 -1.37
C ASP A 429 28.82 -5.04 -1.09
N TRP A 430 28.75 -3.84 -1.67
CA TRP A 430 27.61 -2.94 -1.52
C TRP A 430 26.31 -3.49 -2.12
N ALA A 431 26.36 -4.50 -2.99
CA ALA A 431 25.21 -5.09 -3.66
C ALA A 431 24.75 -6.43 -3.07
N LYS A 432 25.57 -7.06 -2.21
CA LYS A 432 25.29 -8.42 -1.71
C LYS A 432 23.95 -8.54 -1.01
N THR A 433 23.63 -7.63 -0.09
CA THR A 433 22.37 -7.60 0.64
C THR A 433 21.17 -7.50 -0.31
N ALA A 434 21.22 -6.55 -1.24
CA ALA A 434 20.15 -6.37 -2.23
C ALA A 434 19.94 -7.61 -3.10
N LEU A 435 21.01 -8.20 -3.63
CA LEU A 435 20.90 -9.37 -4.48
C LEU A 435 20.38 -10.60 -3.69
N ALA A 436 20.80 -10.77 -2.44
CA ALA A 436 20.28 -11.83 -1.58
C ALA A 436 18.77 -11.66 -1.34
N GLN A 437 18.31 -10.47 -0.97
CA GLN A 437 16.89 -10.16 -0.81
C GLN A 437 16.09 -10.46 -2.07
N MET A 438 16.55 -9.99 -3.24
CA MET A 438 15.88 -10.21 -4.52
C MET A 438 15.83 -11.71 -4.91
N ALA A 439 16.88 -12.46 -4.57
CA ALA A 439 16.91 -13.91 -4.82
C ALA A 439 15.98 -14.68 -3.88
N GLN A 440 15.94 -14.33 -2.59
CA GLN A 440 15.02 -14.90 -1.58
C GLN A 440 13.55 -14.70 -2.00
N GLN A 441 13.22 -13.51 -2.49
CA GLN A 441 11.88 -13.15 -2.97
C GLN A 441 11.58 -13.64 -4.38
N LYS A 442 12.49 -14.41 -4.99
CA LYS A 442 12.36 -14.96 -6.36
C LYS A 442 12.18 -13.90 -7.46
N ILE A 443 12.47 -12.63 -7.17
CA ILE A 443 12.48 -11.54 -8.17
C ILE A 443 13.57 -11.84 -9.22
N ILE A 444 14.68 -12.43 -8.78
CA ILE A 444 15.73 -12.93 -9.66
C ILE A 444 15.98 -14.42 -9.40
N SER A 445 16.19 -15.17 -10.48
CA SER A 445 16.52 -16.60 -10.43
C SER A 445 17.86 -16.94 -11.10
N GLY A 446 18.53 -15.93 -11.67
CA GLY A 446 19.71 -16.13 -12.49
C GLY A 446 19.44 -16.89 -13.80
N SER A 447 20.48 -17.21 -14.50
CA SER A 447 20.43 -18.06 -15.72
C SER A 447 21.61 -19.00 -15.71
N LYS A 448 21.34 -20.30 -15.93
CA LYS A 448 22.37 -21.37 -15.92
C LYS A 448 23.25 -21.32 -14.66
N GLY A 449 22.65 -21.09 -13.48
CA GLY A 449 23.36 -21.00 -12.20
C GLY A 449 24.24 -19.76 -12.03
N LYS A 450 24.00 -18.68 -12.77
CA LYS A 450 24.74 -17.40 -12.67
C LYS A 450 23.79 -16.23 -12.54
N LEU A 451 24.17 -15.24 -11.72
CA LEU A 451 23.46 -13.97 -11.59
C LEU A 451 23.89 -12.92 -12.61
N ASN A 452 25.13 -13.02 -13.11
CA ASN A 452 25.76 -12.03 -13.97
C ASN A 452 25.70 -10.58 -13.39
N PRO A 453 26.24 -10.34 -12.18
CA PRO A 453 26.01 -9.11 -11.43
C PRO A 453 26.52 -7.85 -12.14
N THR A 454 27.64 -7.94 -12.83
CA THR A 454 28.27 -6.84 -13.58
C THR A 454 27.76 -6.69 -15.02
N GLY A 455 26.97 -7.67 -15.48
CA GLY A 455 26.36 -7.63 -16.82
C GLY A 455 25.34 -6.50 -16.95
N LYS A 456 25.24 -5.92 -18.15
CA LYS A 456 24.21 -4.94 -18.47
C LYS A 456 22.86 -5.60 -18.50
N VAL A 457 21.85 -4.99 -17.91
CA VAL A 457 20.47 -5.49 -17.99
C VAL A 457 19.84 -5.10 -19.31
N THR A 458 19.07 -6.02 -19.86
CA THR A 458 18.22 -5.73 -21.02
C THR A 458 16.88 -5.18 -20.59
N ARG A 459 16.17 -4.53 -21.51
CA ARG A 459 14.81 -4.04 -21.29
C ARG A 459 13.85 -5.17 -20.90
N ALA A 460 13.99 -6.36 -21.50
CA ALA A 460 13.22 -7.56 -21.15
C ALA A 460 13.47 -8.05 -19.73
N GLU A 461 14.73 -8.04 -19.28
CA GLU A 461 15.08 -8.42 -17.91
C GLU A 461 14.50 -7.45 -16.89
N VAL A 462 14.54 -6.14 -17.18
CA VAL A 462 13.90 -5.13 -16.31
C VAL A 462 12.38 -5.33 -16.25
N ALA A 463 11.72 -5.62 -17.38
CA ALA A 463 10.30 -5.94 -17.40
C ALA A 463 9.98 -7.11 -16.46
N LYS A 464 10.72 -8.21 -16.54
CA LYS A 464 10.53 -9.35 -15.64
C LYS A 464 10.76 -8.96 -14.17
N MET A 465 11.80 -8.17 -13.85
CA MET A 465 12.08 -7.75 -12.47
C MET A 465 10.95 -6.92 -11.87
N LEU A 466 10.45 -5.93 -12.62
CA LEU A 466 9.33 -5.08 -12.18
C LEU A 466 8.03 -5.90 -12.05
N TYR A 467 7.77 -6.82 -12.99
CA TYR A 467 6.62 -7.71 -12.89
C TYR A 467 6.69 -8.60 -11.64
N MET A 468 7.82 -9.28 -11.40
CA MET A 468 7.99 -10.11 -10.21
C MET A 468 7.91 -9.32 -8.90
N LEU A 469 8.36 -8.05 -8.92
CA LEU A 469 8.21 -7.15 -7.77
C LEU A 469 6.74 -6.77 -7.53
N SER A 470 5.90 -6.75 -8.57
CA SER A 470 4.47 -6.48 -8.45
C SER A 470 3.66 -7.66 -7.90
N GLU A 471 4.22 -8.85 -7.89
CA GLU A 471 3.60 -10.07 -7.35
C GLU A 471 3.87 -10.26 -5.84
N LEU A 472 4.65 -9.36 -5.21
CA LEU A 472 4.90 -9.32 -3.77
C LEU A 472 3.94 -8.36 -3.05
#